data_7a3040f53eac44af8c05109384ae975c
#
_entry.id   7a3040f53eac44af8c05109384ae975c
#
_cell.length_a   1.000
_cell.length_b   1.000
_cell.length_c   1.000
_cell.angle_alpha   90.00
_cell.angle_beta   90.00
_cell.angle_gamma   90.00
#
_symmetry.space_group_name_H-M   'P 1'
#
loop_
_entity.id
_entity.type
_entity.pdbx_description
1 polymer ?
#
loop_
_entity_poly.entity_id
_entity_poly.type
_entity_poly.pdbx_seq_one_letter_code
_entity_poly.pdbx_strand_id
1 'polypeptide(L)'
;MACAAMLPGLAPAAEGTTAQRTFSSIAEAQAAAEAAKAESDRVKQQYESQAAECMSRFFANRCVEQARLERNERVMRADAARREAELYIRREQARERRELRERENAARDARNAQRAEEAAHRAPQPPADRG
;
A
#
# COMPACT_ATOMS: atom_id res chain seq x y z
N MET A 1 -8.94 -30.95 -54.73
CA MET A 1 -9.34 -29.63 -54.19
C MET A 1 -9.69 -29.86 -52.70
N ALA A 2 -8.78 -29.52 -51.80
CA ALA A 2 -8.94 -29.71 -50.36
C ALA A 2 -9.21 -28.34 -49.72
N CYS A 3 -10.39 -28.10 -49.18
CA CYS A 3 -10.72 -26.90 -48.41
C CYS A 3 -10.29 -27.13 -46.96
N ALA A 4 -9.23 -26.38 -46.55
CA ALA A 4 -8.85 -26.29 -45.14
C ALA A 4 -9.73 -25.23 -44.43
N ALA A 5 -10.57 -25.67 -43.52
CA ALA A 5 -11.35 -24.82 -42.62
C ALA A 5 -10.47 -24.32 -41.50
N MET A 6 -10.14 -23.02 -41.51
CA MET A 6 -9.51 -22.32 -40.37
C MET A 6 -10.57 -22.06 -39.29
N LEU A 7 -10.40 -22.66 -38.12
CA LEU A 7 -11.13 -22.32 -36.91
C LEU A 7 -10.50 -21.06 -36.27
N PRO A 8 -11.28 -20.03 -35.95
CA PRO A 8 -10.77 -18.91 -35.17
C PRO A 8 -10.53 -19.36 -33.72
N GLY A 9 -9.27 -19.21 -33.27
CA GLY A 9 -8.88 -19.47 -31.91
C GLY A 9 -9.64 -18.59 -30.93
N LEU A 10 -10.29 -19.19 -29.93
CA LEU A 10 -10.81 -18.50 -28.73
C LEU A 10 -9.62 -17.87 -28.01
N ALA A 11 -9.59 -16.54 -27.99
CA ALA A 11 -8.70 -15.81 -27.09
C ALA A 11 -9.13 -16.09 -25.63
N PRO A 12 -8.20 -16.43 -24.72
CA PRO A 12 -8.54 -16.55 -23.31
C PRO A 12 -9.00 -15.17 -22.80
N ALA A 13 -10.18 -15.15 -22.18
CA ALA A 13 -10.64 -14.00 -21.43
C ALA A 13 -9.57 -13.67 -20.38
N ALA A 14 -8.99 -12.48 -20.47
CA ALA A 14 -8.10 -11.96 -19.46
C ALA A 14 -8.91 -11.83 -18.16
N GLU A 15 -8.80 -12.80 -17.27
CA GLU A 15 -9.23 -12.70 -15.90
C GLU A 15 -8.54 -11.47 -15.32
N GLY A 16 -9.36 -10.50 -14.93
CA GLY A 16 -8.90 -9.24 -14.35
C GLY A 16 -8.21 -9.48 -13.01
N THR A 17 -6.99 -9.95 -13.07
CA THR A 17 -6.06 -9.88 -11.96
C THR A 17 -5.84 -8.39 -11.70
N THR A 18 -6.45 -7.86 -10.64
CA THR A 18 -6.09 -6.57 -10.10
C THR A 18 -4.60 -6.67 -9.75
N ALA A 19 -3.75 -6.24 -10.69
CA ALA A 19 -2.32 -6.19 -10.49
C ALA A 19 -2.07 -5.32 -9.25
N GLN A 20 -1.71 -5.95 -8.14
CA GLN A 20 -1.32 -5.24 -6.93
C GLN A 20 -0.17 -4.33 -7.31
N ARG A 21 -0.35 -3.03 -7.15
CA ARG A 21 0.71 -2.06 -7.41
C ARG A 21 1.85 -2.33 -6.44
N THR A 22 3.00 -2.67 -6.97
CA THR A 22 4.23 -2.80 -6.19
C THR A 22 4.89 -1.42 -6.14
N PHE A 23 4.97 -0.83 -4.95
CA PHE A 23 5.71 0.41 -4.71
C PHE A 23 7.16 0.08 -4.38
N SER A 24 8.08 0.87 -4.89
CA SER A 24 9.53 0.74 -4.62
C SER A 24 9.98 1.54 -3.39
N SER A 25 9.20 2.52 -2.97
CA SER A 25 9.52 3.39 -1.83
C SER A 25 8.29 4.00 -1.16
N ILE A 26 8.45 4.46 0.08
CA ILE A 26 7.41 5.21 0.81
C ILE A 26 7.06 6.50 0.05
N ALA A 27 8.04 7.19 -0.53
CA ALA A 27 7.79 8.42 -1.29
C ALA A 27 6.91 8.18 -2.53
N GLU A 28 7.14 7.09 -3.25
CA GLU A 28 6.31 6.69 -4.39
C GLU A 28 4.88 6.36 -3.94
N ALA A 29 4.72 5.63 -2.84
CA ALA A 29 3.42 5.30 -2.28
C ALA A 29 2.67 6.56 -1.80
N GLN A 30 3.35 7.52 -1.19
CA GLN A 30 2.78 8.81 -0.81
C GLN A 30 2.28 9.59 -2.02
N ALA A 31 3.10 9.70 -3.07
CA ALA A 31 2.69 10.35 -4.32
C ALA A 31 1.48 9.68 -4.96
N ALA A 32 1.42 8.35 -4.94
CA ALA A 32 0.28 7.59 -5.44
C ALA A 32 -1.00 7.81 -4.61
N ALA A 33 -0.89 7.91 -3.28
CA ALA A 33 -2.01 8.19 -2.40
C ALA A 33 -2.58 9.60 -2.63
N GLU A 34 -1.72 10.60 -2.79
CA GLU A 34 -2.13 11.99 -3.09
C GLU A 34 -2.76 12.08 -4.49
N ALA A 35 -2.19 11.42 -5.50
CA ALA A 35 -2.77 11.38 -6.83
C ALA A 35 -4.16 10.73 -6.85
N ALA A 36 -4.34 9.65 -6.10
CA ALA A 36 -5.64 8.98 -5.96
C ALA A 36 -6.67 9.85 -5.25
N LYS A 37 -6.27 10.60 -4.21
CA LYS A 37 -7.13 11.59 -3.55
C LYS A 37 -7.55 12.70 -4.51
N ALA A 38 -6.60 13.28 -5.24
CA ALA A 38 -6.88 14.33 -6.22
C ALA A 38 -7.84 13.83 -7.32
N GLU A 39 -7.68 12.58 -7.78
CA GLU A 39 -8.61 11.97 -8.74
C GLU A 39 -10.02 11.83 -8.15
N SER A 40 -10.17 11.35 -6.92
CA SER A 40 -11.47 11.25 -6.24
C SER A 40 -12.16 12.61 -6.15
N ASP A 41 -11.42 13.66 -5.79
CA ASP A 41 -11.97 15.03 -5.68
C ASP A 41 -12.34 15.60 -7.04
N ARG A 42 -11.52 15.40 -8.07
CA ARG A 42 -11.82 15.78 -9.45
C ARG A 42 -13.09 15.10 -9.98
N VAL A 43 -13.24 13.81 -9.73
CA VAL A 43 -14.42 13.04 -10.15
C VAL A 43 -15.70 13.56 -9.50
N LYS A 44 -15.65 13.95 -8.23
CA LYS A 44 -16.79 14.57 -7.54
C LYS A 44 -17.20 15.90 -8.18
N GLN A 45 -16.21 16.75 -8.49
CA GLN A 45 -16.46 18.02 -9.16
C GLN A 45 -17.03 17.84 -10.58
N GLN A 46 -16.50 16.87 -11.34
CA GLN A 46 -17.03 16.53 -12.67
C GLN A 46 -18.48 16.06 -12.60
N TYR A 47 -18.83 15.27 -11.59
CA TYR A 47 -20.21 14.84 -11.38
C TYR A 47 -21.16 16.02 -11.13
N GLU A 48 -20.78 17.01 -10.33
CA GLU A 48 -21.61 18.20 -10.07
C GLU A 48 -21.90 18.96 -11.38
N SER A 49 -20.90 19.14 -12.24
CA SER A 49 -21.08 19.77 -13.56
C SER A 49 -21.97 18.94 -14.47
N GLN A 50 -21.74 17.62 -14.55
CA GLN A 50 -22.54 16.70 -15.35
C GLN A 50 -24.00 16.64 -14.89
N ALA A 51 -24.22 16.60 -13.58
CA ALA A 51 -25.57 16.60 -13.01
C ALA A 51 -26.32 17.87 -13.35
N ALA A 52 -25.67 19.05 -13.29
CA ALA A 52 -26.25 20.31 -13.71
C ALA A 52 -26.63 20.32 -15.19
N GLU A 53 -25.75 19.81 -16.06
CA GLU A 53 -26.04 19.68 -17.50
C GLU A 53 -27.21 18.70 -17.76
N CYS A 54 -27.28 17.59 -17.01
CA CYS A 54 -28.37 16.63 -17.13
C CYS A 54 -29.74 17.26 -16.85
N MET A 55 -29.83 18.20 -15.90
CA MET A 55 -31.08 18.86 -15.52
C MET A 55 -31.71 19.66 -16.67
N SER A 56 -30.94 20.05 -17.68
CA SER A 56 -31.45 20.74 -18.89
C SER A 56 -31.99 19.77 -19.95
N ARG A 57 -31.86 18.46 -19.77
CA ARG A 57 -32.24 17.44 -20.78
C ARG A 57 -33.61 16.85 -20.50
N PHE A 58 -34.27 16.36 -21.56
CA PHE A 58 -35.61 15.77 -21.46
C PHE A 58 -35.64 14.50 -20.56
N PHE A 59 -34.57 13.71 -20.53
CA PHE A 59 -34.43 12.52 -19.66
C PHE A 59 -33.47 12.82 -18.49
N ALA A 60 -33.67 13.90 -17.79
CA ALA A 60 -32.80 14.37 -16.69
C ALA A 60 -32.47 13.26 -15.67
N ASN A 61 -33.48 12.55 -15.15
CA ASN A 61 -33.31 11.53 -14.13
C ASN A 61 -32.37 10.38 -14.58
N ARG A 62 -32.56 9.89 -15.81
CA ARG A 62 -31.70 8.83 -16.37
C ARG A 62 -30.26 9.31 -16.55
N CYS A 63 -30.10 10.53 -17.02
CA CYS A 63 -28.79 11.16 -17.21
C CYS A 63 -28.05 11.31 -15.88
N VAL A 64 -28.70 11.85 -14.85
CA VAL A 64 -28.12 12.01 -13.50
C VAL A 64 -27.75 10.67 -12.87
N GLU A 65 -28.61 9.66 -13.03
CA GLU A 65 -28.35 8.30 -12.50
C GLU A 65 -27.11 7.69 -13.16
N GLN A 66 -26.98 7.80 -14.49
CA GLN A 66 -25.80 7.34 -15.20
C GLN A 66 -24.52 8.04 -14.69
N ALA A 67 -24.54 9.37 -14.61
CA ALA A 67 -23.42 10.14 -14.09
C ALA A 67 -23.04 9.76 -12.64
N ARG A 68 -24.06 9.44 -11.81
CA ARG A 68 -23.86 8.97 -10.43
C ARG A 68 -23.16 7.61 -10.39
N LEU A 69 -23.56 6.67 -11.23
CA LEU A 69 -22.93 5.36 -11.30
C LEU A 69 -21.47 5.45 -11.75
N GLU A 70 -21.19 6.24 -12.78
CA GLU A 70 -19.83 6.48 -13.27
C GLU A 70 -18.94 7.14 -12.21
N ARG A 71 -19.47 8.16 -11.51
CA ARG A 71 -18.78 8.77 -10.37
C ARG A 71 -18.43 7.75 -9.30
N ASN A 72 -19.42 6.95 -8.88
CA ASN A 72 -19.22 5.98 -7.80
C ASN A 72 -18.13 4.97 -8.15
N GLU A 73 -18.15 4.44 -9.36
CA GLU A 73 -17.15 3.48 -9.82
C GLU A 73 -15.74 4.09 -9.85
N ARG A 74 -15.60 5.32 -10.35
CA ARG A 74 -14.31 6.01 -10.40
C ARG A 74 -13.79 6.38 -9.01
N VAL A 75 -14.65 6.85 -8.11
CA VAL A 75 -14.29 7.14 -6.71
C VAL A 75 -13.87 5.86 -5.99
N MET A 76 -14.60 4.76 -6.15
CA MET A 76 -14.22 3.47 -5.54
C MET A 76 -12.85 2.98 -6.01
N ARG A 77 -12.54 3.13 -7.30
CA ARG A 77 -11.21 2.78 -7.84
C ARG A 77 -10.10 3.67 -7.26
N ALA A 78 -10.33 4.97 -7.18
CA ALA A 78 -9.39 5.91 -6.58
C ALA A 78 -9.16 5.62 -5.09
N ASP A 79 -10.23 5.39 -4.32
CA ASP A 79 -10.13 5.06 -2.90
C ASP A 79 -9.45 3.71 -2.66
N ALA A 80 -9.64 2.72 -3.54
CA ALA A 80 -8.92 1.46 -3.47
C ALA A 80 -7.41 1.65 -3.68
N ALA A 81 -7.02 2.42 -4.69
CA ALA A 81 -5.62 2.74 -4.96
C ALA A 81 -4.96 3.51 -3.79
N ARG A 82 -5.69 4.45 -3.18
CA ARG A 82 -5.22 5.16 -1.99
C ARG A 82 -4.99 4.22 -0.82
N ARG A 83 -5.96 3.34 -0.50
CA ARG A 83 -5.82 2.36 0.60
C ARG A 83 -4.63 1.43 0.40
N GLU A 84 -4.38 0.98 -0.83
CA GLU A 84 -3.24 0.14 -1.15
C GLU A 84 -1.91 0.84 -0.87
N ALA A 85 -1.77 2.09 -1.30
CA ALA A 85 -0.60 2.91 -1.04
C ALA A 85 -0.39 3.17 0.46
N GLU A 86 -1.44 3.52 1.20
CA GLU A 86 -1.39 3.73 2.65
C GLU A 86 -1.03 2.45 3.42
N LEU A 87 -1.48 1.28 2.96
CA LEU A 87 -1.09 -0.01 3.54
C LEU A 87 0.40 -0.30 3.35
N TYR A 88 0.93 -0.01 2.18
CA TYR A 88 2.36 -0.13 1.92
C TYR A 88 3.18 0.76 2.87
N ILE A 89 2.83 2.04 2.97
CA ILE A 89 3.50 2.99 3.87
C ILE A 89 3.51 2.47 5.31
N ARG A 90 2.35 2.03 5.83
CA ARG A 90 2.26 1.48 7.20
C ARG A 90 3.14 0.25 7.41
N ARG A 91 3.21 -0.65 6.42
CA ARG A 91 4.04 -1.86 6.49
C ARG A 91 5.53 -1.51 6.54
N GLU A 92 5.98 -0.62 5.66
CA GLU A 92 7.38 -0.19 5.63
C GLU A 92 7.79 0.53 6.91
N GLN A 93 7.00 1.47 7.40
CA GLN A 93 7.24 2.14 8.67
C GLN A 93 7.26 1.17 9.87
N ALA A 94 6.42 0.13 9.84
CA ALA A 94 6.43 -0.89 10.89
C ALA A 94 7.68 -1.77 10.80
N ARG A 95 8.20 -2.03 9.59
CA ARG A 95 9.47 -2.74 9.38
C ARG A 95 10.64 -1.92 9.92
N GLU A 96 10.76 -0.67 9.52
CA GLU A 96 11.80 0.24 10.00
C GLU A 96 11.84 0.36 11.54
N ARG A 97 10.65 0.50 12.16
CA ARG A 97 10.57 0.55 13.63
C ARG A 97 10.99 -0.77 14.30
N ARG A 98 10.73 -1.93 13.66
CA ARG A 98 11.21 -3.22 14.18
C ARG A 98 12.72 -3.33 14.10
N GLU A 99 13.29 -3.02 12.94
CA GLU A 99 14.74 -3.04 12.73
C GLU A 99 15.47 -2.11 13.70
N LEU A 100 14.94 -0.91 13.92
CA LEU A 100 15.49 0.02 14.90
C LEU A 100 15.50 -0.56 16.30
N ARG A 101 14.37 -1.13 16.75
CA ARG A 101 14.28 -1.79 18.09
C ARG A 101 15.25 -2.97 18.21
N GLU A 102 15.41 -3.77 17.17
CA GLU A 102 16.35 -4.89 17.17
C GLU A 102 17.79 -4.40 17.32
N ARG A 103 18.17 -3.36 16.59
CA ARG A 103 19.50 -2.73 16.75
C ARG A 103 19.72 -2.16 18.14
N GLU A 104 18.73 -1.46 18.69
CA GLU A 104 18.80 -0.90 20.06
C GLU A 104 18.91 -2.01 21.12
N ASN A 105 18.15 -3.09 20.98
CA ASN A 105 18.23 -4.24 21.87
C ASN A 105 19.60 -4.90 21.78
N ALA A 106 20.09 -5.20 20.58
CA ALA A 106 21.42 -5.78 20.39
C ALA A 106 22.52 -4.91 20.99
N ALA A 107 22.46 -3.57 20.79
CA ALA A 107 23.42 -2.65 21.41
C ALA A 107 23.32 -2.63 22.95
N ARG A 108 22.11 -2.75 23.51
CA ARG A 108 21.94 -2.87 24.97
C ARG A 108 22.49 -4.16 25.50
N ASP A 109 22.23 -5.27 24.84
CA ASP A 109 22.72 -6.59 25.26
C ASP A 109 24.25 -6.66 25.17
N ALA A 110 24.87 -6.11 24.14
CA ALA A 110 26.32 -5.98 24.06
C ALA A 110 26.91 -5.18 25.21
N ARG A 111 26.31 -4.02 25.57
CA ARG A 111 26.75 -3.23 26.73
C ARG A 111 26.59 -3.99 28.06
N ASN A 112 25.52 -4.76 28.21
CA ASN A 112 25.31 -5.56 29.40
C ASN A 112 26.33 -6.70 29.50
N ALA A 113 26.66 -7.35 28.38
CA ALA A 113 27.71 -8.38 28.33
C ALA A 113 29.07 -7.80 28.74
N GLN A 114 29.46 -6.65 28.19
CA GLN A 114 30.71 -5.97 28.58
C GLN A 114 30.77 -5.65 30.08
N ARG A 115 29.65 -5.13 30.63
CA ARG A 115 29.58 -4.85 32.08
C ARG A 115 29.71 -6.12 32.94
N ALA A 116 29.11 -7.23 32.48
CA ALA A 116 29.24 -8.50 33.15
C ALA A 116 30.66 -9.03 33.13
N GLU A 117 31.35 -8.93 32.01
CA GLU A 117 32.77 -9.28 31.89
C GLU A 117 33.66 -8.43 32.82
N GLU A 118 33.46 -7.09 32.78
CA GLU A 118 34.19 -6.18 33.65
C GLU A 118 33.96 -6.48 35.15
N ALA A 119 32.72 -6.81 35.52
CA ALA A 119 32.37 -7.20 36.89
C ALA A 119 33.04 -8.53 37.29
N ALA A 120 33.07 -9.49 36.37
CA ALA A 120 33.76 -10.77 36.62
C ALA A 120 35.27 -10.61 36.83
N HIS A 121 35.90 -9.73 36.04
CA HIS A 121 37.31 -9.39 36.20
C HIS A 121 37.63 -8.61 37.49
N ARG A 122 36.68 -7.85 38.00
CA ARG A 122 36.84 -7.05 39.23
C ARG A 122 36.52 -7.86 40.47
N ALA A 123 35.86 -9.02 40.39
CA ALA A 123 35.53 -9.86 41.52
C ALA A 123 36.83 -10.31 42.22
N PRO A 124 36.93 -10.20 43.57
CA PRO A 124 38.12 -10.66 44.32
C PRO A 124 38.31 -12.16 44.10
N GLN A 125 39.52 -12.58 43.77
CA GLN A 125 39.85 -14.00 43.70
C GLN A 125 39.62 -14.58 45.13
N PRO A 126 38.97 -15.75 45.26
CA PRO A 126 38.83 -16.41 46.52
C PRO A 126 40.24 -16.65 47.11
N PRO A 127 40.43 -16.47 48.45
CA PRO A 127 41.73 -16.68 49.06
C PRO A 127 42.21 -18.08 48.72
N ALA A 128 43.44 -18.15 48.16
CA ALA A 128 44.08 -19.45 47.91
C ALA A 128 44.10 -20.23 49.24
N ASP A 129 43.49 -21.41 49.21
CA ASP A 129 43.42 -22.32 50.35
C ASP A 129 44.85 -22.64 50.78
N ARG A 130 45.30 -22.11 51.92
CA ARG A 130 46.61 -22.44 52.50
C ARG A 130 46.37 -23.71 53.30
N GLY A 131 46.61 -24.86 52.65
CA GLY A 131 46.75 -26.12 53.33
C GLY A 131 48.01 -26.19 54.19
#